data_81084267f714e565eaa1fb78bc7c624b
#
_entry.id   81084267f714e565eaa1fb78bc7c624b
#
_cell.length_a   1.000
_cell.length_b   1.000
_cell.length_c   1.000
_cell.angle_alpha   90.00
_cell.angle_beta   90.00
_cell.angle_gamma   90.00
#
_symmetry.space_group_name_H-M   'P 1'
#
loop_
_entity.id
_entity.type
_entity.pdbx_description
1 polymer ?
#
loop_
_entity_poly.entity_id
_entity_poly.type
_entity_poly.pdbx_seq_one_letter_code
_entity_poly.pdbx_strand_id
1 'polypeptide(L)'
;KHNGSGTLAGHARREAADIADYQDTRIREITQAQRSQSEKQLAAKTTLTTSAESPFTSIRQSAQDPSAEQNQQRQDELTMEQRSREIASLEAKLDIQEYAFAKRPRIRRLTSVATKQADDALYLHNWRTKVEAIGNQHYPSRAKQMQLFGDLRMVVSLLPNGDIHQVKILKSSGHKILDQAALKIVHLAAPYDAFPPQMQKDVDVLEIIRTWRFHQNTLSSST
;
A
#
# COMPACT_ATOMS: atom_id res chain seq x y z
N LYS A 1 -20.85 -7.96 40.23
CA LYS A 1 -19.42 -8.35 40.04
C LYS A 1 -19.31 -8.88 38.64
N HIS A 2 -18.93 -8.03 37.71
CA HIS A 2 -18.66 -8.46 36.34
C HIS A 2 -17.24 -8.05 35.96
N ASN A 3 -16.39 -9.04 35.80
CA ASN A 3 -15.11 -8.95 35.14
C ASN A 3 -15.29 -9.51 33.73
N GLY A 4 -15.05 -8.70 32.72
CA GLY A 4 -15.04 -9.16 31.34
C GLY A 4 -14.88 -8.04 30.34
N SER A 5 -13.68 -7.51 30.19
CA SER A 5 -13.28 -6.85 28.96
C SER A 5 -11.78 -6.57 28.98
N GLY A 6 -11.01 -7.41 28.33
CA GLY A 6 -9.57 -7.24 28.30
C GLY A 6 -8.84 -7.94 27.17
N THR A 7 -9.53 -8.67 26.29
CA THR A 7 -8.83 -9.58 25.37
C THR A 7 -8.65 -9.07 23.94
N LEU A 8 -9.45 -8.12 23.46
CA LEU A 8 -9.37 -7.66 22.05
C LEU A 8 -8.27 -6.63 21.79
N ALA A 9 -7.97 -5.77 22.78
CA ALA A 9 -6.90 -4.78 22.64
C ALA A 9 -5.49 -5.39 22.70
N GLY A 10 -5.35 -6.54 23.35
CA GLY A 10 -4.09 -7.27 23.49
C GLY A 10 -3.64 -7.96 22.21
N HIS A 11 -4.56 -8.49 21.41
CA HIS A 11 -4.23 -9.16 20.17
C HIS A 11 -3.78 -8.18 19.08
N ALA A 12 -4.45 -7.05 18.93
CA ALA A 12 -4.05 -6.03 17.96
C ALA A 12 -2.68 -5.41 18.27
N ARG A 13 -2.33 -5.27 19.55
CA ARG A 13 -1.00 -4.80 19.96
C ARG A 13 0.11 -5.82 19.72
N ARG A 14 -0.18 -7.10 19.88
CA ARG A 14 0.82 -8.16 19.64
C ARG A 14 1.12 -8.31 18.16
N GLU A 15 0.11 -8.29 17.28
CA GLU A 15 0.33 -8.36 15.83
C GLU A 15 1.13 -7.16 15.29
N ALA A 16 0.89 -5.93 15.81
CA ALA A 16 1.67 -4.76 15.43
C ALA A 16 3.12 -4.81 15.95
N ALA A 17 3.33 -5.38 17.14
CA ALA A 17 4.67 -5.57 17.69
C ALA A 17 5.47 -6.64 16.94
N ASP A 18 4.83 -7.76 16.57
CA ASP A 18 5.48 -8.84 15.82
C ASP A 18 5.89 -8.39 14.41
N ILE A 19 5.11 -7.52 13.75
CA ILE A 19 5.47 -6.96 12.43
C ILE A 19 6.62 -5.96 12.55
N ALA A 20 6.64 -5.14 13.60
CA ALA A 20 7.71 -4.18 13.84
C ALA A 20 9.03 -4.89 14.20
N ASP A 21 8.99 -5.92 15.04
CA ASP A 21 10.16 -6.72 15.40
C ASP A 21 10.74 -7.49 14.20
N TYR A 22 9.89 -8.00 13.29
CA TYR A 22 10.35 -8.70 12.09
C TYR A 22 11.13 -7.80 11.13
N GLN A 23 10.70 -6.56 10.94
CA GLN A 23 11.39 -5.59 10.09
C GLN A 23 12.71 -5.11 10.74
N ASP A 24 12.71 -4.89 12.04
CA ASP A 24 13.89 -4.43 12.79
C ASP A 24 14.96 -5.53 12.87
N THR A 25 14.57 -6.78 13.00
CA THR A 25 15.48 -7.94 13.00
C THR A 25 16.21 -8.08 11.66
N ARG A 26 15.48 -7.91 10.54
CA ARG A 26 16.06 -8.01 9.20
C ARG A 26 17.07 -6.88 8.91
N ILE A 27 16.78 -5.66 9.35
CA ILE A 27 17.69 -4.51 9.22
C ILE A 27 18.92 -4.73 10.09
N ARG A 28 18.77 -5.24 11.31
CA ARG A 28 19.90 -5.58 12.20
C ARG A 28 20.79 -6.67 11.64
N GLU A 29 20.23 -7.72 11.03
CA GLU A 29 20.99 -8.79 10.40
C GLU A 29 21.81 -8.28 9.20
N ILE A 30 21.24 -7.43 8.35
CA ILE A 30 21.95 -6.83 7.21
C ILE A 30 23.09 -5.93 7.69
N THR A 31 22.87 -5.11 8.71
CA THR A 31 23.88 -4.22 9.28
C THR A 31 25.00 -5.00 9.96
N GLN A 32 24.66 -6.10 10.63
CA GLN A 32 25.62 -6.97 11.29
C GLN A 32 26.47 -7.76 10.30
N ALA A 33 25.88 -8.24 9.20
CA ALA A 33 26.59 -8.89 8.12
C ALA A 33 27.55 -7.95 7.38
N GLN A 34 27.18 -6.69 7.18
CA GLN A 34 28.05 -5.68 6.60
C GLN A 34 29.22 -5.31 7.53
N ARG A 35 28.97 -5.18 8.83
CA ARG A 35 30.05 -4.94 9.81
C ARG A 35 31.05 -6.10 9.88
N SER A 36 30.57 -7.33 9.90
CA SER A 36 31.43 -8.52 9.94
C SER A 36 32.30 -8.69 8.68
N GLN A 37 31.81 -8.25 7.52
CA GLN A 37 32.58 -8.24 6.28
C GLN A 37 33.64 -7.14 6.28
N SER A 38 33.34 -5.95 6.79
CA SER A 38 34.31 -4.86 6.91
C SER A 38 35.42 -5.17 7.93
N GLU A 39 35.05 -5.79 9.06
CA GLU A 39 36.05 -6.24 10.08
C GLU A 39 36.99 -7.35 9.55
N LYS A 40 36.43 -8.30 8.76
CA LYS A 40 37.26 -9.33 8.12
C LYS A 40 38.19 -8.77 7.07
N GLN A 41 37.79 -7.72 6.33
CA GLN A 41 38.66 -7.04 5.38
C GLN A 41 39.74 -6.20 6.05
N LEU A 42 39.46 -5.59 7.20
CA LEU A 42 40.45 -4.88 8.02
C LEU A 42 41.44 -5.86 8.69
N ALA A 43 40.94 -6.97 9.22
CA ALA A 43 41.79 -8.01 9.84
C ALA A 43 42.74 -8.68 8.82
N ALA A 44 42.29 -8.86 7.58
CA ALA A 44 43.12 -9.40 6.50
C ALA A 44 44.26 -8.46 6.07
N LYS A 45 44.15 -7.16 6.32
CA LYS A 45 45.21 -6.17 6.05
C LYS A 45 46.22 -6.01 7.19
N THR A 46 45.98 -6.57 8.38
CA THR A 46 46.81 -6.35 9.57
C THR A 46 47.63 -7.56 10.00
N THR A 47 47.67 -8.63 9.20
CA THR A 47 48.61 -9.73 9.42
C THR A 47 50.01 -9.35 8.89
N LEU A 48 50.67 -8.44 9.54
CA LEU A 48 52.11 -8.29 9.47
C LEU A 48 52.71 -9.34 10.37
N THR A 49 53.25 -10.38 9.78
CA THR A 49 54.08 -11.40 10.43
C THR A 49 55.31 -10.75 10.99
N THR A 50 55.36 -10.64 12.30
CA THR A 50 56.62 -10.39 13.02
C THR A 50 57.35 -11.72 13.13
N SER A 51 58.27 -11.99 12.22
CA SER A 51 59.26 -13.03 12.43
C SER A 51 60.57 -12.38 12.89
N ALA A 52 61.01 -12.84 14.01
CA ALA A 52 62.15 -12.30 14.72
C ALA A 52 63.50 -12.58 14.02
N GLU A 53 64.48 -11.70 14.34
CA GLU A 53 65.95 -11.84 14.31
C GLU A 53 66.62 -11.81 12.95
N SER A 54 67.07 -10.59 12.60
CA SER A 54 68.47 -10.40 12.11
C SER A 54 68.86 -8.92 12.19
N PRO A 55 70.05 -8.62 12.68
CA PRO A 55 70.60 -7.25 12.86
C PRO A 55 71.35 -6.83 11.60
N PHE A 56 70.62 -6.29 10.61
CA PHE A 56 71.28 -5.51 9.55
C PHE A 56 70.40 -4.32 9.19
N THR A 57 70.88 -3.19 9.67
CA THR A 57 70.42 -1.86 9.29
C THR A 57 70.70 -1.63 7.81
N SER A 58 69.70 -1.78 6.99
CA SER A 58 69.63 -1.12 5.70
C SER A 58 68.39 -0.22 5.71
N ILE A 59 68.64 1.07 5.95
CA ILE A 59 67.73 2.13 5.65
C ILE A 59 67.45 2.06 4.13
N ARG A 60 66.52 1.23 3.71
CA ARG A 60 65.85 1.41 2.42
C ARG A 60 64.88 2.55 2.61
N GLN A 61 65.34 3.76 2.33
CA GLN A 61 64.43 4.80 1.87
C GLN A 61 63.67 4.21 0.68
N SER A 62 62.47 3.71 0.91
CA SER A 62 61.54 3.44 -0.14
C SER A 62 61.24 4.82 -0.76
N ALA A 63 61.83 5.09 -1.89
CA ALA A 63 61.41 6.18 -2.75
C ALA A 63 59.92 5.92 -3.02
N GLN A 64 59.08 6.65 -2.31
CA GLN A 64 57.66 6.70 -2.62
C GLN A 64 57.59 7.29 -4.03
N ASP A 65 57.17 6.49 -4.96
CA ASP A 65 57.00 6.89 -6.34
C ASP A 65 55.82 7.88 -6.38
N PRO A 66 56.06 9.18 -6.60
CA PRO A 66 55.00 10.19 -6.53
C PRO A 66 53.88 9.94 -7.54
N SER A 67 54.14 9.09 -8.54
CA SER A 67 53.16 8.64 -9.49
C SER A 67 52.16 7.61 -8.92
N ALA A 68 52.55 6.81 -7.91
CA ALA A 68 51.62 5.85 -7.29
C ALA A 68 50.64 6.55 -6.35
N GLU A 69 51.08 7.55 -5.60
CA GLU A 69 50.22 8.35 -4.73
C GLU A 69 49.19 9.18 -5.55
N GLN A 70 49.65 9.79 -6.66
CA GLN A 70 48.75 10.53 -7.56
C GLN A 70 47.72 9.62 -8.23
N ASN A 71 48.05 8.39 -8.58
CA ASN A 71 47.09 7.45 -9.14
C ASN A 71 46.07 6.96 -8.09
N GLN A 72 46.52 6.79 -6.85
CA GLN A 72 45.63 6.41 -5.77
C GLN A 72 44.65 7.53 -5.42
N GLN A 73 45.09 8.79 -5.37
CA GLN A 73 44.25 9.96 -5.17
C GLN A 73 43.19 10.13 -6.30
N ARG A 74 43.59 9.95 -7.55
CA ARG A 74 42.65 9.98 -8.67
C ARG A 74 41.59 8.87 -8.62
N GLN A 75 41.97 7.67 -8.18
CA GLN A 75 41.00 6.58 -8.00
C GLN A 75 40.02 6.88 -6.85
N ASP A 76 40.53 7.47 -5.76
CA ASP A 76 39.67 7.86 -4.63
C ASP A 76 38.73 8.99 -5.00
N GLU A 77 39.17 9.97 -5.77
CA GLU A 77 38.30 11.05 -6.30
C GLU A 77 37.24 10.51 -7.22
N LEU A 78 37.54 9.60 -8.16
CA LEU A 78 36.59 8.98 -9.05
C LEU A 78 35.54 8.13 -8.30
N THR A 79 35.96 7.44 -7.25
CA THR A 79 35.04 6.65 -6.40
C THR A 79 34.14 7.56 -5.57
N MET A 80 34.65 8.70 -5.09
CA MET A 80 33.85 9.71 -4.39
C MET A 80 32.82 10.38 -5.31
N GLU A 81 33.22 10.74 -6.53
CA GLU A 81 32.28 11.26 -7.52
C GLU A 81 31.20 10.27 -7.92
N GLN A 82 31.56 8.99 -8.10
CA GLN A 82 30.59 7.95 -8.39
C GLN A 82 29.59 7.77 -7.25
N ARG A 83 30.05 7.74 -6.02
CA ARG A 83 29.19 7.68 -4.83
C ARG A 83 28.28 8.91 -4.71
N SER A 84 28.81 10.10 -4.98
CA SER A 84 28.03 11.33 -4.95
C SER A 84 26.92 11.33 -5.99
N ARG A 85 27.19 10.83 -7.21
CA ARG A 85 26.18 10.66 -8.27
C ARG A 85 25.13 9.63 -7.90
N GLU A 86 25.56 8.54 -7.25
CA GLU A 86 24.62 7.51 -6.79
C GLU A 86 23.70 8.04 -5.69
N ILE A 87 24.26 8.75 -4.69
CA ILE A 87 23.47 9.42 -3.64
C ILE A 87 22.46 10.39 -4.26
N ALA A 88 22.90 11.30 -5.15
CA ALA A 88 22.00 12.24 -5.79
C ALA A 88 20.88 11.54 -6.61
N SER A 89 21.21 10.41 -7.26
CA SER A 89 20.23 9.59 -7.98
C SER A 89 19.20 8.93 -7.04
N LEU A 90 19.65 8.47 -5.87
CA LEU A 90 18.77 7.86 -4.87
C LEU A 90 17.89 8.90 -4.19
N GLU A 91 18.43 10.07 -3.86
CA GLU A 91 17.67 11.21 -3.32
C GLU A 91 16.58 11.66 -4.30
N ALA A 92 16.91 11.84 -5.58
CA ALA A 92 15.93 12.18 -6.60
C ALA A 92 14.82 11.14 -6.75
N LYS A 93 15.14 9.84 -6.60
CA LYS A 93 14.13 8.77 -6.60
C LYS A 93 13.24 8.82 -5.36
N LEU A 94 13.81 9.11 -4.19
CA LEU A 94 13.05 9.29 -2.96
C LEU A 94 12.09 10.47 -3.06
N ASP A 95 12.55 11.62 -3.55
CA ASP A 95 11.71 12.82 -3.75
C ASP A 95 10.53 12.52 -4.67
N ILE A 96 10.77 11.81 -5.79
CA ILE A 96 9.70 11.40 -6.70
C ILE A 96 8.71 10.45 -6.01
N GLN A 97 9.20 9.52 -5.19
CA GLN A 97 8.33 8.59 -4.47
C GLN A 97 7.53 9.30 -3.37
N GLU A 98 8.15 10.20 -2.61
CA GLU A 98 7.47 11.00 -1.59
C GLU A 98 6.40 11.90 -2.21
N TYR A 99 6.71 12.57 -3.32
CA TYR A 99 5.74 13.36 -4.05
C TYR A 99 4.58 12.53 -4.59
N ALA A 100 4.86 11.35 -5.14
CA ALA A 100 3.83 10.42 -5.61
C ALA A 100 2.99 9.88 -4.43
N PHE A 101 3.60 9.65 -3.28
CA PHE A 101 2.89 9.21 -2.07
C PHE A 101 2.01 10.33 -1.50
N ALA A 102 2.51 11.56 -1.44
CA ALA A 102 1.75 12.73 -0.97
C ALA A 102 0.53 13.04 -1.86
N LYS A 103 0.60 12.70 -3.14
CA LYS A 103 -0.51 12.85 -4.11
C LYS A 103 -1.50 11.70 -4.14
N ARG A 104 -1.28 10.62 -3.35
CA ARG A 104 -2.25 9.52 -3.32
C ARG A 104 -3.59 10.00 -2.77
N PRO A 105 -4.71 9.74 -3.47
CA PRO A 105 -6.01 10.11 -2.99
C PRO A 105 -6.31 9.38 -1.67
N ARG A 106 -6.91 10.09 -0.74
CA ARG A 106 -7.36 9.52 0.55
C ARG A 106 -8.61 8.69 0.30
N ILE A 107 -8.41 7.38 0.23
CA ILE A 107 -9.49 6.43 -0.05
C ILE A 107 -10.11 5.96 1.27
N ARG A 108 -11.41 6.21 1.44
CA ARG A 108 -12.19 5.63 2.54
C ARG A 108 -13.03 4.47 2.00
N ARG A 109 -12.97 3.35 2.68
CA ARG A 109 -13.69 2.15 2.29
C ARG A 109 -14.85 1.92 3.25
N LEU A 110 -16.10 1.95 2.74
CA LEU A 110 -17.30 1.65 3.50
C LEU A 110 -17.74 0.22 3.24
N THR A 111 -17.62 -0.59 4.29
CA THR A 111 -18.28 -1.88 4.43
C THR A 111 -19.24 -1.76 5.61
N SER A 112 -20.24 -2.64 5.75
CA SER A 112 -21.19 -2.58 6.88
C SER A 112 -20.55 -2.59 8.26
N VAL A 113 -19.38 -3.20 8.38
CA VAL A 113 -18.63 -3.30 9.65
C VAL A 113 -17.84 -2.03 9.95
N ALA A 114 -17.52 -1.23 8.94
CA ALA A 114 -16.63 -0.06 9.05
C ALA A 114 -17.36 1.28 9.23
N THR A 115 -18.70 1.30 9.24
CA THR A 115 -19.48 2.52 9.46
C THR A 115 -19.45 2.92 10.94
N LYS A 116 -18.37 3.59 11.34
CA LYS A 116 -18.21 4.08 12.72
C LYS A 116 -18.81 5.46 12.96
N GLN A 117 -19.09 6.21 11.90
CA GLN A 117 -19.66 7.57 11.97
C GLN A 117 -21.11 7.57 11.51
N ALA A 118 -21.96 8.34 12.18
CA ALA A 118 -23.39 8.44 11.83
C ALA A 118 -23.60 8.99 10.41
N ASP A 119 -22.78 9.93 9.98
CA ASP A 119 -22.82 10.52 8.64
C ASP A 119 -22.50 9.52 7.53
N ASP A 120 -21.53 8.64 7.77
CA ASP A 120 -21.18 7.55 6.83
C ASP A 120 -22.34 6.57 6.68
N ALA A 121 -23.02 6.25 7.80
CA ALA A 121 -24.16 5.35 7.81
C ALA A 121 -25.37 5.94 7.06
N LEU A 122 -25.66 7.22 7.26
CA LEU A 122 -26.73 7.93 6.59
C LEU A 122 -26.47 8.03 5.07
N TYR A 123 -25.26 8.43 4.70
CA TYR A 123 -24.86 8.50 3.28
C TYR A 123 -25.02 7.15 2.59
N LEU A 124 -24.53 6.09 3.23
CA LEU A 124 -24.61 4.74 2.71
C LEU A 124 -26.07 4.24 2.60
N HIS A 125 -26.93 4.63 3.54
CA HIS A 125 -28.36 4.31 3.49
C HIS A 125 -29.03 4.99 2.30
N ASN A 126 -28.82 6.29 2.10
CA ASN A 126 -29.37 7.06 0.98
C ASN A 126 -28.87 6.50 -0.36
N TRP A 127 -27.57 6.26 -0.47
CA TRP A 127 -26.95 5.65 -1.63
C TRP A 127 -27.61 4.31 -1.98
N ARG A 128 -27.77 3.42 -0.98
CA ARG A 128 -28.40 2.11 -1.15
C ARG A 128 -29.83 2.25 -1.63
N THR A 129 -30.62 3.07 -0.98
CA THR A 129 -32.04 3.29 -1.31
C THR A 129 -32.20 3.76 -2.76
N LYS A 130 -31.37 4.69 -3.21
CA LYS A 130 -31.37 5.20 -4.59
C LYS A 130 -31.04 4.11 -5.59
N VAL A 131 -29.99 3.33 -5.33
CA VAL A 131 -29.56 2.24 -6.21
C VAL A 131 -30.60 1.12 -6.28
N GLU A 132 -31.18 0.72 -5.15
CA GLU A 132 -32.21 -0.32 -5.10
C GLU A 132 -33.49 0.14 -5.83
N ALA A 133 -33.89 1.40 -5.68
CA ALA A 133 -35.03 1.96 -6.40
C ALA A 133 -34.83 1.92 -7.92
N ILE A 134 -33.71 2.42 -8.41
CA ILE A 134 -33.34 2.39 -9.83
C ILE A 134 -33.18 0.96 -10.33
N GLY A 135 -32.58 0.08 -9.54
CA GLY A 135 -32.35 -1.32 -9.86
C GLY A 135 -33.64 -2.10 -10.01
N ASN A 136 -34.62 -1.85 -9.16
CA ASN A 136 -35.95 -2.46 -9.26
C ASN A 136 -36.74 -1.96 -10.44
N GLN A 137 -36.62 -0.66 -10.79
CA GLN A 137 -37.24 -0.07 -11.97
C GLN A 137 -36.63 -0.61 -13.28
N HIS A 138 -35.32 -0.84 -13.29
CA HIS A 138 -34.58 -1.26 -14.48
C HIS A 138 -34.09 -2.73 -14.39
N TYR A 139 -34.84 -3.56 -13.68
CA TYR A 139 -34.54 -5.00 -13.60
C TYR A 139 -34.58 -5.62 -15.01
N PRO A 140 -33.55 -6.41 -15.41
CA PRO A 140 -33.44 -6.88 -16.78
C PRO A 140 -34.56 -7.86 -17.13
N SER A 141 -35.40 -7.50 -18.13
CA SER A 141 -36.53 -8.30 -18.55
C SER A 141 -36.16 -9.73 -18.97
N ARG A 142 -35.00 -9.90 -19.61
CA ARG A 142 -34.51 -11.24 -19.97
C ARG A 142 -34.16 -12.09 -18.74
N ALA A 143 -33.56 -11.48 -17.71
CA ALA A 143 -33.28 -12.20 -16.46
C ALA A 143 -34.60 -12.60 -15.77
N LYS A 144 -35.62 -11.74 -15.84
CA LYS A 144 -36.96 -12.01 -15.34
C LYS A 144 -37.63 -13.18 -16.05
N GLN A 145 -37.59 -13.19 -17.38
CA GLN A 145 -38.17 -14.26 -18.20
C GLN A 145 -37.45 -15.60 -18.02
N MET A 146 -36.13 -15.56 -17.89
CA MET A 146 -35.31 -16.75 -17.73
C MET A 146 -35.17 -17.18 -16.26
N GLN A 147 -35.83 -16.48 -15.33
CA GLN A 147 -35.73 -16.72 -13.86
C GLN A 147 -34.32 -16.82 -13.37
N LEU A 148 -33.42 -15.91 -13.85
CA LEU A 148 -32.03 -15.87 -13.42
C LEU A 148 -31.94 -15.16 -12.08
N PHE A 149 -31.32 -15.83 -11.13
CA PHE A 149 -31.01 -15.31 -9.79
C PHE A 149 -29.51 -15.40 -9.54
N GLY A 150 -29.03 -14.59 -8.62
CA GLY A 150 -27.61 -14.65 -8.25
C GLY A 150 -27.15 -13.47 -7.41
N ASP A 151 -26.07 -13.69 -6.72
CA ASP A 151 -25.42 -12.70 -5.88
C ASP A 151 -24.09 -12.27 -6.52
N LEU A 152 -23.91 -10.98 -6.75
CA LEU A 152 -22.65 -10.42 -7.20
C LEU A 152 -22.08 -9.49 -6.13
N ARG A 153 -20.79 -9.41 -6.04
CA ARG A 153 -20.11 -8.45 -5.18
C ARG A 153 -19.37 -7.44 -6.03
N MET A 154 -19.61 -6.16 -5.76
CA MET A 154 -18.97 -5.08 -6.50
C MET A 154 -18.47 -3.98 -5.58
N VAL A 155 -17.51 -3.23 -6.07
CA VAL A 155 -17.06 -1.97 -5.50
C VAL A 155 -17.47 -0.83 -6.42
N VAL A 156 -18.04 0.20 -5.82
CA VAL A 156 -18.36 1.47 -6.47
C VAL A 156 -17.52 2.55 -5.79
N SER A 157 -16.67 3.21 -6.56
CA SER A 157 -15.83 4.31 -6.06
C SER A 157 -16.47 5.62 -6.51
N LEU A 158 -16.71 6.51 -5.56
CA LEU A 158 -17.33 7.82 -5.76
C LEU A 158 -16.38 8.95 -5.46
N LEU A 159 -16.56 10.08 -6.16
CA LEU A 159 -15.88 11.35 -5.90
C LEU A 159 -16.72 12.21 -4.94
N PRO A 160 -16.13 13.24 -4.31
CA PRO A 160 -16.83 14.11 -3.35
C PRO A 160 -18.06 14.82 -3.91
N ASN A 161 -18.13 15.05 -5.22
CA ASN A 161 -19.27 15.64 -5.91
C ASN A 161 -20.41 14.64 -6.21
N GLY A 162 -20.24 13.35 -5.87
CA GLY A 162 -21.20 12.28 -6.15
C GLY A 162 -21.03 11.58 -7.49
N ASP A 163 -20.04 11.95 -8.28
CA ASP A 163 -19.73 11.28 -9.54
C ASP A 163 -19.07 9.93 -9.33
N ILE A 164 -19.29 9.03 -10.29
CA ILE A 164 -18.62 7.72 -10.29
C ILE A 164 -17.18 7.87 -10.75
N HIS A 165 -16.24 7.51 -9.88
CA HIS A 165 -14.84 7.39 -10.24
C HIS A 165 -14.54 6.06 -10.92
N GLN A 166 -14.99 4.95 -10.31
CA GLN A 166 -14.77 3.60 -10.83
C GLN A 166 -15.86 2.63 -10.35
N VAL A 167 -16.20 1.65 -11.20
CA VAL A 167 -17.05 0.51 -10.81
C VAL A 167 -16.34 -0.78 -11.20
N LYS A 168 -16.26 -1.73 -10.26
CA LYS A 168 -15.59 -3.02 -10.49
C LYS A 168 -16.36 -4.16 -9.82
N ILE A 169 -16.62 -5.23 -10.58
CA ILE A 169 -17.16 -6.48 -10.03
C ILE A 169 -16.04 -7.26 -9.36
N LEU A 170 -16.19 -7.55 -8.07
CA LEU A 170 -15.25 -8.35 -7.29
C LEU A 170 -15.58 -9.84 -7.38
N LYS A 171 -16.89 -10.18 -7.43
CA LYS A 171 -17.38 -11.54 -7.60
C LYS A 171 -18.59 -11.50 -8.53
N SER A 172 -18.56 -12.27 -9.61
CA SER A 172 -19.66 -12.38 -10.58
C SER A 172 -20.84 -13.14 -9.96
N SER A 173 -22.05 -12.81 -10.44
CA SER A 173 -23.28 -13.56 -10.11
C SER A 173 -23.34 -14.95 -10.76
N GLY A 174 -22.45 -15.26 -11.70
CA GLY A 174 -22.51 -16.44 -12.56
C GLY A 174 -23.28 -16.20 -13.89
N HIS A 175 -23.98 -15.06 -14.00
CA HIS A 175 -24.77 -14.70 -15.17
C HIS A 175 -24.36 -13.34 -15.73
N LYS A 176 -23.78 -13.29 -16.93
CA LYS A 176 -23.36 -12.04 -17.58
C LYS A 176 -24.48 -11.00 -17.69
N ILE A 177 -25.74 -11.45 -17.84
CA ILE A 177 -26.92 -10.57 -17.92
C ILE A 177 -27.11 -9.79 -16.61
N LEU A 178 -26.96 -10.44 -15.46
CA LEU A 178 -27.09 -9.81 -14.14
C LEU A 178 -25.91 -8.90 -13.85
N ASP A 179 -24.69 -9.33 -14.19
CA ASP A 179 -23.48 -8.54 -14.01
C ASP A 179 -23.52 -7.24 -14.82
N GLN A 180 -23.92 -7.32 -16.10
CA GLN A 180 -24.07 -6.14 -16.95
C GLN A 180 -25.21 -5.23 -16.47
N ALA A 181 -26.32 -5.81 -16.00
CA ALA A 181 -27.41 -5.05 -15.43
C ALA A 181 -26.98 -4.27 -14.18
N ALA A 182 -26.23 -4.89 -13.29
CA ALA A 182 -25.72 -4.22 -12.10
C ALA A 182 -24.83 -3.01 -12.45
N LEU A 183 -23.89 -3.17 -13.39
CA LEU A 183 -23.09 -2.05 -13.89
C LEU A 183 -23.95 -0.93 -14.46
N LYS A 184 -24.94 -1.29 -15.30
CA LYS A 184 -25.85 -0.32 -15.90
C LYS A 184 -26.68 0.42 -14.85
N ILE A 185 -27.19 -0.29 -13.83
CA ILE A 185 -27.99 0.28 -12.74
C ILE A 185 -27.18 1.31 -11.97
N VAL A 186 -25.91 1.00 -11.62
CA VAL A 186 -25.03 1.93 -10.91
C VAL A 186 -24.83 3.21 -11.72
N HIS A 187 -24.60 3.10 -13.03
CA HIS A 187 -24.42 4.27 -13.90
C HIS A 187 -25.72 5.06 -14.09
N LEU A 188 -26.88 4.40 -14.15
CA LEU A 188 -28.18 5.07 -14.24
C LEU A 188 -28.58 5.79 -12.95
N ALA A 189 -28.10 5.31 -11.81
CA ALA A 189 -28.34 5.95 -10.51
C ALA A 189 -27.48 7.19 -10.27
N ALA A 190 -26.45 7.40 -11.07
CA ALA A 190 -25.61 8.61 -11.00
C ALA A 190 -26.36 9.84 -11.58
N PRO A 191 -26.01 11.08 -11.13
CA PRO A 191 -25.09 11.38 -10.05
C PRO A 191 -25.68 11.02 -8.67
N TYR A 192 -24.80 10.66 -7.74
CA TYR A 192 -25.17 10.40 -6.35
C TYR A 192 -25.14 11.71 -5.54
N ASP A 193 -25.54 11.64 -4.28
CA ASP A 193 -25.44 12.79 -3.39
C ASP A 193 -23.97 13.15 -3.16
N ALA A 194 -23.68 14.46 -3.05
CA ALA A 194 -22.35 14.91 -2.68
C ALA A 194 -22.02 14.45 -1.25
N PHE A 195 -20.75 14.25 -0.97
CA PHE A 195 -20.33 13.85 0.38
C PHE A 195 -20.70 14.91 1.41
N PRO A 196 -21.07 14.52 2.63
CA PRO A 196 -21.25 15.46 3.74
C PRO A 196 -19.98 16.29 3.97
N PRO A 197 -20.09 17.57 4.42
CA PRO A 197 -18.94 18.46 4.59
C PRO A 197 -17.80 17.89 5.46
N GLN A 198 -18.14 17.09 6.46
CA GLN A 198 -17.16 16.40 7.30
C GLN A 198 -16.36 15.35 6.50
N MET A 199 -17.06 14.57 5.67
CA MET A 199 -16.43 13.54 4.84
C MET A 199 -15.56 14.15 3.75
N GLN A 200 -15.96 15.27 3.14
CA GLN A 200 -15.19 15.95 2.08
C GLN A 200 -13.80 16.40 2.54
N LYS A 201 -13.62 16.71 3.83
CA LYS A 201 -12.32 17.14 4.36
C LYS A 201 -11.28 16.02 4.36
N ASP A 202 -11.73 14.77 4.55
CA ASP A 202 -10.85 13.65 4.84
C ASP A 202 -10.84 12.58 3.75
N VAL A 203 -11.76 12.68 2.76
CA VAL A 203 -11.98 11.62 1.76
C VAL A 203 -11.99 12.20 0.36
N ASP A 204 -11.06 11.76 -0.45
CA ASP A 204 -10.99 12.12 -1.86
C ASP A 204 -11.73 11.09 -2.73
N VAL A 205 -11.76 9.82 -2.32
CA VAL A 205 -12.49 8.74 -2.99
C VAL A 205 -13.16 7.84 -1.95
N LEU A 206 -14.45 7.61 -2.11
CA LEU A 206 -15.24 6.71 -1.27
C LEU A 206 -15.48 5.40 -2.00
N GLU A 207 -14.97 4.30 -1.48
CA GLU A 207 -15.22 2.95 -1.99
C GLU A 207 -16.35 2.27 -1.20
N ILE A 208 -17.46 2.00 -1.86
CA ILE A 208 -18.60 1.27 -1.32
C ILE A 208 -18.55 -0.15 -1.83
N ILE A 209 -18.33 -1.11 -0.94
CA ILE A 209 -18.31 -2.54 -1.28
C ILE A 209 -19.58 -3.19 -0.79
N ARG A 210 -20.37 -3.74 -1.74
CA ARG A 210 -21.64 -4.38 -1.43
C ARG A 210 -21.85 -5.66 -2.22
N THR A 211 -22.63 -6.57 -1.60
CA THR A 211 -23.18 -7.76 -2.26
C THR A 211 -24.58 -7.40 -2.77
N TRP A 212 -24.80 -7.59 -4.05
CA TRP A 212 -26.02 -7.31 -4.74
C TRP A 212 -26.71 -8.62 -5.01
N ARG A 213 -27.95 -8.74 -4.53
CA ARG A 213 -28.74 -9.95 -4.65
C ARG A 213 -29.89 -9.72 -5.61
N PHE A 214 -29.85 -10.46 -6.71
CA PHE A 214 -30.95 -10.53 -7.68
C PHE A 214 -31.83 -11.73 -7.33
N HIS A 215 -33.02 -11.48 -6.80
CA HIS A 215 -33.93 -12.54 -6.37
C HIS A 215 -35.39 -12.13 -6.60
N GLN A 216 -36.20 -13.07 -7.13
CA GLN A 216 -37.67 -12.85 -7.36
C GLN A 216 -38.03 -11.49 -7.99
N ASN A 217 -37.28 -11.12 -9.06
CA ASN A 217 -37.46 -9.86 -9.78
C ASN A 217 -37.15 -8.59 -8.96
N THR A 218 -36.52 -8.70 -7.87
CA THR A 218 -36.07 -7.60 -7.02
C THR A 218 -34.55 -7.58 -6.89
N LEU A 219 -34.01 -6.38 -6.80
CA LEU A 219 -32.61 -6.12 -6.44
C LEU A 219 -32.57 -5.62 -5.00
N SER A 220 -31.78 -6.27 -4.17
CA SER A 220 -31.43 -5.78 -2.85
C SER A 220 -29.90 -5.76 -2.68
N SER A 221 -29.40 -4.81 -1.94
CA SER A 221 -27.98 -4.75 -1.59
C SER A 221 -27.79 -5.07 -0.11
N SER A 222 -26.93 -6.05 0.14
CA SER A 222 -26.58 -6.46 1.50
C SER A 222 -25.05 -6.41 1.68
N THR A 223 -24.68 -6.61 2.87
CA THR A 223 -23.26 -6.66 3.25
C THR A 223 -22.67 -8.01 2.96
#